data_82b8882b27982a36f8d2640906b59349
#
_entry.id   82b8882b27982a36f8d2640906b59349
#
_cell.length_a   1.000
_cell.length_b   1.000
_cell.length_c   1.000
_cell.angle_alpha   90.00
_cell.angle_beta   90.00
_cell.angle_gamma   90.00
#
_symmetry.space_group_name_H-M   'P 1'
#
loop_
_entity.id
_entity.type
_entity.pdbx_description
1 polymer ?
#
loop_
_entity_poly.entity_id
_entity_poly.type
_entity_poly.pdbx_seq_one_letter_code
_entity_poly.pdbx_strand_id
1 'polypeptide(L)'
;MVRQARETGPREEPHSPGVTWHESGLRRSRRWSRLRTRGATVWLTGLPSSGKSTVASALEAMLVEDGIPAYFLDGDNLRHGLSGDLAFSTADRTENIRRVAHVARLMADSGMVAIASLVSPAHHDRALARELHEAARLQFLEVYVDTPLEVCEARDPKGLYARARAGKLLDFTGVSAPYEAPEQPDVLVHGATEEPLVSARKIRVALEDAWVS
;
A
#
# COMPACT_ATOMS: atom_id res chain seq x y z
N MET A 1 35.35 17.04 10.43
CA MET A 1 33.98 16.54 10.81
C MET A 1 33.13 16.50 9.54
N VAL A 2 33.01 15.34 8.91
CA VAL A 2 32.16 15.16 7.73
C VAL A 2 30.70 15.20 8.23
N ARG A 3 29.91 16.19 7.76
CA ARG A 3 28.45 16.19 7.94
C ARG A 3 27.89 14.95 7.23
N GLN A 4 27.61 13.91 8.00
CA GLN A 4 26.96 12.71 7.47
C GLN A 4 25.55 13.10 6.98
N ALA A 5 25.25 12.72 5.75
CA ALA A 5 23.95 12.97 5.11
C ALA A 5 22.80 12.46 6.01
N ARG A 6 21.77 13.29 6.14
CA ARG A 6 20.58 12.95 6.91
C ARG A 6 19.84 11.80 6.22
N GLU A 7 19.47 10.77 6.95
CA GLU A 7 18.69 9.62 6.44
C GLU A 7 17.20 9.95 6.20
N THR A 8 16.76 11.11 6.66
CA THR A 8 15.38 11.61 6.46
C THR A 8 15.36 12.56 5.28
N GLY A 9 14.47 12.31 4.31
CA GLY A 9 14.20 13.21 3.18
C GLY A 9 13.64 14.58 3.62
N PRO A 10 13.27 15.45 2.65
CA PRO A 10 12.68 16.74 2.95
C PRO A 10 11.45 16.57 3.85
N ARG A 11 11.31 17.45 4.82
CA ARG A 11 10.20 17.44 5.77
C ARG A 11 9.05 18.22 5.18
N GLU A 12 7.86 17.63 5.21
CA GLU A 12 6.65 18.41 4.99
C GLU A 12 6.51 19.47 6.07
N GLU A 13 6.08 20.68 5.70
CA GLU A 13 5.72 21.69 6.69
C GLU A 13 4.55 21.20 7.52
N PRO A 14 4.60 21.32 8.86
CA PRO A 14 3.52 20.85 9.71
C PRO A 14 2.27 21.69 9.48
N HIS A 15 1.15 21.03 9.25
CA HIS A 15 -0.16 21.72 9.12
C HIS A 15 -0.66 22.29 10.46
N SER A 16 -0.08 21.86 11.59
CA SER A 16 -0.46 22.33 12.92
C SER A 16 0.55 23.35 13.43
N PRO A 17 0.12 24.52 13.92
CA PRO A 17 1.03 25.52 14.47
C PRO A 17 1.70 25.01 15.74
N GLY A 18 2.97 25.35 15.94
CA GLY A 18 3.74 25.00 17.12
C GLY A 18 4.29 23.56 17.17
N VAL A 19 4.15 22.80 16.09
CA VAL A 19 4.75 21.46 15.98
C VAL A 19 6.22 21.56 15.59
N THR A 20 7.09 20.91 16.38
CA THR A 20 8.53 20.83 16.10
C THR A 20 8.92 19.38 15.86
N TRP A 21 9.68 19.15 14.80
CA TRP A 21 10.22 17.82 14.53
C TRP A 21 11.34 17.46 15.50
N HIS A 22 11.22 16.32 16.17
CA HIS A 22 12.26 15.76 17.03
C HIS A 22 13.03 14.67 16.27
N GLU A 23 14.35 14.85 16.13
CA GLU A 23 15.20 13.82 15.53
C GLU A 23 15.40 12.68 16.54
N SER A 24 15.20 11.44 16.09
CA SER A 24 15.56 10.27 16.89
C SER A 24 17.09 10.19 17.04
N GLY A 25 17.55 9.93 18.25
CA GLY A 25 18.97 9.65 18.50
C GLY A 25 19.45 8.33 17.90
N LEU A 26 18.53 7.45 17.48
CA LEU A 26 18.81 6.19 16.82
C LEU A 26 18.57 6.32 15.32
N ARG A 27 19.63 6.18 14.50
CA ARG A 27 19.53 6.18 13.04
C ARG A 27 18.80 4.94 12.52
N ARG A 28 18.03 5.07 11.44
CA ARG A 28 17.34 3.97 10.74
C ARG A 28 18.30 2.84 10.37
N SER A 29 19.43 3.14 9.72
CA SER A 29 20.45 2.17 9.34
C SER A 29 20.96 1.35 10.53
N ARG A 30 21.18 1.99 11.68
CA ARG A 30 21.57 1.29 12.91
C ARG A 30 20.44 0.40 13.46
N ARG A 31 19.19 0.88 13.41
CA ARG A 31 18.01 0.10 13.81
C ARG A 31 17.91 -1.15 12.94
N TRP A 32 17.90 -0.98 11.62
CA TRP A 32 17.79 -2.08 10.67
C TRP A 32 18.91 -3.11 10.80
N SER A 33 20.16 -2.64 10.91
CA SER A 33 21.31 -3.51 11.12
C SER A 33 21.21 -4.33 12.42
N ARG A 34 20.78 -3.70 13.52
CA ARG A 34 20.67 -4.39 14.81
C ARG A 34 19.50 -5.38 14.88
N LEU A 35 18.40 -5.05 14.23
CA LEU A 35 17.22 -5.91 14.15
C LEU A 35 17.29 -6.92 13.00
N ARG A 36 18.30 -6.79 12.12
CA ARG A 36 18.45 -7.60 10.90
C ARG A 36 17.22 -7.51 10.00
N THR A 37 16.68 -6.30 9.86
CA THR A 37 15.49 -6.01 9.08
C THR A 37 15.79 -5.04 7.95
N ARG A 38 14.94 -5.03 6.93
CA ARG A 38 14.86 -4.00 5.89
C ARG A 38 13.41 -3.68 5.65
N GLY A 39 13.04 -2.42 5.84
CA GLY A 39 11.67 -1.99 5.63
C GLY A 39 11.40 -1.61 4.19
N ALA A 40 10.16 -1.84 3.77
CA ALA A 40 9.62 -1.45 2.48
C ALA A 40 8.11 -1.31 2.57
N THR A 41 7.50 -0.71 1.56
CA THR A 41 6.06 -0.76 1.37
C THR A 41 5.72 -1.49 0.07
N VAL A 42 4.84 -2.47 0.16
CA VAL A 42 4.20 -3.15 -0.97
C VAL A 42 2.76 -2.63 -1.04
N TRP A 43 2.45 -1.89 -2.10
CA TRP A 43 1.17 -1.23 -2.29
C TRP A 43 0.35 -1.93 -3.37
N LEU A 44 -0.62 -2.75 -2.96
CA LEU A 44 -1.50 -3.45 -3.91
C LEU A 44 -2.68 -2.56 -4.28
N THR A 45 -2.86 -2.37 -5.59
CA THR A 45 -3.99 -1.65 -6.19
C THR A 45 -4.74 -2.55 -7.18
N GLY A 46 -6.00 -2.23 -7.47
CA GLY A 46 -6.86 -2.99 -8.38
C GLY A 46 -8.34 -2.83 -8.02
N LEU A 47 -9.22 -3.32 -8.89
CA LEU A 47 -10.67 -3.26 -8.71
C LEU A 47 -11.13 -3.94 -7.40
N PRO A 48 -12.28 -3.56 -6.82
CA PRO A 48 -12.93 -4.36 -5.78
C PRO A 48 -13.02 -5.83 -6.23
N SER A 49 -12.84 -6.78 -5.31
CA SER A 49 -12.87 -8.23 -5.61
C SER A 49 -11.79 -8.75 -6.58
N SER A 50 -10.77 -7.96 -6.92
CA SER A 50 -9.68 -8.40 -7.82
C SER A 50 -8.75 -9.46 -7.20
N GLY A 51 -8.81 -9.69 -5.89
CA GLY A 51 -7.94 -10.65 -5.19
C GLY A 51 -6.80 -10.03 -4.39
N LYS A 52 -6.71 -8.69 -4.29
CA LYS A 52 -5.65 -7.97 -3.56
C LYS A 52 -5.42 -8.49 -2.14
N SER A 53 -6.48 -8.58 -1.32
CA SER A 53 -6.36 -9.01 0.09
C SER A 53 -5.89 -10.47 0.20
N THR A 54 -6.28 -11.31 -0.74
CA THR A 54 -5.83 -12.73 -0.78
C THR A 54 -4.34 -12.82 -1.09
N VAL A 55 -3.87 -12.05 -2.08
CA VAL A 55 -2.44 -11.99 -2.43
C VAL A 55 -1.63 -11.35 -1.30
N ALA A 56 -2.15 -10.26 -0.69
CA ALA A 56 -1.49 -9.59 0.43
C ALA A 56 -1.33 -10.51 1.65
N SER A 57 -2.36 -11.27 2.01
CA SER A 57 -2.31 -12.25 3.10
C SER A 57 -1.33 -13.38 2.82
N ALA A 58 -1.28 -13.89 1.57
CA ALA A 58 -0.32 -14.91 1.17
C ALA A 58 1.13 -14.39 1.24
N LEU A 59 1.34 -13.12 0.83
CA LEU A 59 2.66 -12.47 0.92
C LEU A 59 3.08 -12.27 2.39
N GLU A 60 2.17 -11.77 3.23
CA GLU A 60 2.44 -11.59 4.67
C GLU A 60 2.89 -12.91 5.32
N ALA A 61 2.11 -13.98 5.12
CA ALA A 61 2.44 -15.29 5.67
C ALA A 61 3.83 -15.77 5.21
N MET A 62 4.12 -15.66 3.91
CA MET A 62 5.40 -16.04 3.33
C MET A 62 6.58 -15.25 3.94
N LEU A 63 6.45 -13.92 4.05
CA LEU A 63 7.52 -13.08 4.61
C LEU A 63 7.77 -13.40 6.09
N VAL A 64 6.70 -13.58 6.87
CA VAL A 64 6.80 -13.92 8.30
C VAL A 64 7.41 -15.30 8.52
N GLU A 65 7.06 -16.31 7.71
CA GLU A 65 7.68 -17.64 7.75
C GLU A 65 9.18 -17.59 7.44
N ASP A 66 9.61 -16.67 6.57
CA ASP A 66 11.02 -16.43 6.28
C ASP A 66 11.73 -15.54 7.32
N GLY A 67 11.06 -15.16 8.40
CA GLY A 67 11.61 -14.31 9.45
C GLY A 67 11.71 -12.83 9.06
N ILE A 68 11.05 -12.40 8.00
CA ILE A 68 10.97 -10.99 7.58
C ILE A 68 9.75 -10.35 8.26
N PRO A 69 9.93 -9.32 9.11
CA PRO A 69 8.82 -8.64 9.74
C PRO A 69 7.92 -7.98 8.70
N ALA A 70 6.68 -8.41 8.62
CA ALA A 70 5.67 -7.88 7.71
C ALA A 70 4.35 -7.65 8.44
N TYR A 71 3.54 -6.73 7.91
CA TYR A 71 2.19 -6.50 8.44
C TYR A 71 1.24 -6.08 7.32
N PHE A 72 0.10 -6.74 7.27
CA PHE A 72 -0.94 -6.50 6.29
C PHE A 72 -1.90 -5.39 6.73
N LEU A 73 -1.89 -4.29 5.98
CA LEU A 73 -2.78 -3.14 6.10
C LEU A 73 -3.96 -3.31 5.12
N ASP A 74 -5.01 -3.99 5.55
CA ASP A 74 -6.24 -4.15 4.76
C ASP A 74 -7.08 -2.88 4.80
N GLY A 75 -7.50 -2.40 3.62
CA GLY A 75 -8.24 -1.14 3.48
C GLY A 75 -9.60 -1.13 4.19
N ASP A 76 -10.28 -2.27 4.30
CA ASP A 76 -11.55 -2.36 5.04
C ASP A 76 -11.29 -2.38 6.55
N ASN A 77 -10.28 -3.11 7.02
CA ASN A 77 -9.92 -3.15 8.43
C ASN A 77 -9.51 -1.78 8.96
N LEU A 78 -8.75 -1.02 8.16
CA LEU A 78 -8.32 0.33 8.54
C LEU A 78 -9.50 1.31 8.72
N ARG A 79 -10.63 1.07 8.05
CA ARG A 79 -11.86 1.85 8.22
C ARG A 79 -12.62 1.56 9.50
N HIS A 80 -12.25 0.51 10.27
CA HIS A 80 -12.77 0.30 11.62
C HIS A 80 -12.03 1.11 12.69
N GLY A 81 -10.91 1.74 12.36
CA GLY A 81 -10.09 2.53 13.28
C GLY A 81 -9.52 3.78 12.62
N LEU A 82 -8.36 3.67 11.99
CA LEU A 82 -7.58 4.78 11.43
C LEU A 82 -8.40 5.74 10.54
N SER A 83 -9.33 5.21 9.78
CA SER A 83 -10.18 5.94 8.84
C SER A 83 -11.68 5.70 9.08
N GLY A 84 -12.06 5.45 10.34
CA GLY A 84 -13.45 5.20 10.72
C GLY A 84 -14.36 6.43 10.60
N ASP A 85 -13.77 7.62 10.51
CA ASP A 85 -14.43 8.90 10.27
C ASP A 85 -14.68 9.21 8.78
N LEU A 86 -14.10 8.41 7.86
CA LEU A 86 -14.17 8.64 6.42
C LEU A 86 -15.25 7.78 5.75
N ALA A 87 -15.97 8.38 4.80
CA ALA A 87 -16.92 7.72 3.91
C ALA A 87 -16.24 7.25 2.60
N PHE A 88 -16.97 7.28 1.47
CA PHE A 88 -16.49 6.81 0.18
C PHE A 88 -16.50 7.88 -0.92
N SER A 89 -16.65 9.16 -0.55
CA SER A 89 -16.47 10.26 -1.50
C SER A 89 -15.03 10.25 -2.06
N THR A 90 -14.81 10.92 -3.19
CA THR A 90 -13.46 11.04 -3.76
C THR A 90 -12.49 11.66 -2.74
N ALA A 91 -12.89 12.72 -2.04
CA ALA A 91 -12.08 13.34 -1.01
C ALA A 91 -11.74 12.41 0.16
N ASP A 92 -12.74 11.64 0.65
CA ASP A 92 -12.50 10.67 1.72
C ASP A 92 -11.59 9.52 1.29
N ARG A 93 -11.66 9.11 0.01
CA ARG A 93 -10.74 8.08 -0.54
C ARG A 93 -9.32 8.60 -0.59
N THR A 94 -9.10 9.81 -1.10
CA THR A 94 -7.78 10.47 -1.13
C THR A 94 -7.22 10.61 0.27
N GLU A 95 -8.02 11.08 1.24
CA GLU A 95 -7.58 11.21 2.64
C GLU A 95 -7.27 9.84 3.27
N ASN A 96 -8.07 8.81 2.99
CA ASN A 96 -7.76 7.44 3.44
C ASN A 96 -6.41 6.97 2.90
N ILE A 97 -6.15 7.16 1.60
CA ILE A 97 -4.88 6.78 0.97
C ILE A 97 -3.73 7.54 1.61
N ARG A 98 -3.87 8.86 1.81
CA ARG A 98 -2.87 9.68 2.49
C ARG A 98 -2.55 9.14 3.90
N ARG A 99 -3.55 8.84 4.72
CA ARG A 99 -3.35 8.27 6.06
C ARG A 99 -2.62 6.93 6.02
N VAL A 100 -3.06 6.03 5.14
CA VAL A 100 -2.44 4.70 5.00
C VAL A 100 -1.01 4.81 4.51
N ALA A 101 -0.72 5.72 3.56
CA ALA A 101 0.64 5.95 3.07
C ALA A 101 1.58 6.43 4.19
N HIS A 102 1.13 7.33 5.07
CA HIS A 102 1.93 7.75 6.24
C HIS A 102 2.18 6.60 7.23
N VAL A 103 1.17 5.77 7.52
CA VAL A 103 1.34 4.60 8.39
C VAL A 103 2.30 3.61 7.77
N ALA A 104 2.12 3.26 6.50
CA ALA A 104 3.02 2.35 5.77
C ALA A 104 4.47 2.85 5.77
N ARG A 105 4.67 4.16 5.53
CA ARG A 105 6.00 4.80 5.60
C ARG A 105 6.65 4.67 6.98
N LEU A 106 5.89 4.87 8.07
CA LEU A 106 6.40 4.72 9.42
C LEU A 106 6.79 3.27 9.73
N MET A 107 5.99 2.31 9.26
CA MET A 107 6.29 0.88 9.39
C MET A 107 7.54 0.51 8.58
N ALA A 108 7.65 0.98 7.35
CA ALA A 108 8.85 0.79 6.53
C ALA A 108 10.09 1.41 7.19
N ASP A 109 10.01 2.64 7.73
CA ASP A 109 11.12 3.26 8.48
C ASP A 109 11.52 2.45 9.71
N SER A 110 10.58 1.80 10.37
CA SER A 110 10.86 0.94 11.53
C SER A 110 11.64 -0.32 11.16
N GLY A 111 11.60 -0.77 9.92
CA GLY A 111 12.24 -1.98 9.41
C GLY A 111 11.25 -3.11 9.07
N MET A 112 9.95 -2.83 9.03
CA MET A 112 8.91 -3.78 8.63
C MET A 112 8.57 -3.65 7.16
N VAL A 113 8.07 -4.71 6.56
CA VAL A 113 7.39 -4.66 5.26
C VAL A 113 5.92 -4.35 5.50
N ALA A 114 5.50 -3.14 5.14
CA ALA A 114 4.09 -2.75 5.16
C ALA A 114 3.43 -3.23 3.85
N ILE A 115 2.40 -4.06 3.95
CA ILE A 115 1.67 -4.59 2.80
C ILE A 115 0.30 -3.92 2.78
N ALA A 116 0.14 -2.85 2.00
CA ALA A 116 -1.10 -2.10 1.90
C ALA A 116 -1.97 -2.64 0.76
N SER A 117 -3.23 -2.98 1.04
CA SER A 117 -4.20 -3.45 0.04
C SER A 117 -5.39 -2.50 -0.01
N LEU A 118 -5.42 -1.65 -1.02
CA LEU A 118 -6.48 -0.66 -1.25
C LEU A 118 -6.89 -0.66 -2.72
N VAL A 119 -8.12 -0.24 -3.01
CA VAL A 119 -8.52 -0.01 -4.41
C VAL A 119 -7.64 1.08 -5.03
N SER A 120 -7.40 2.19 -4.31
CA SER A 120 -6.58 3.34 -4.73
C SER A 120 -6.75 3.67 -6.22
N PRO A 121 -7.98 4.07 -6.64
CA PRO A 121 -8.36 4.08 -8.04
C PRO A 121 -7.68 5.18 -8.85
N ALA A 122 -7.32 6.29 -8.23
CA ALA A 122 -6.74 7.45 -8.90
C ALA A 122 -5.21 7.36 -8.95
N HIS A 123 -4.63 7.66 -10.10
CA HIS A 123 -3.19 7.66 -10.29
C HIS A 123 -2.47 8.63 -9.33
N HIS A 124 -3.02 9.85 -9.17
CA HIS A 124 -2.39 10.87 -8.32
C HIS A 124 -2.29 10.45 -6.85
N ASP A 125 -3.25 9.70 -6.33
CA ASP A 125 -3.20 9.21 -4.94
C ASP A 125 -2.09 8.18 -4.74
N ARG A 126 -1.87 7.30 -5.73
CA ARG A 126 -0.80 6.31 -5.70
C ARG A 126 0.57 6.97 -5.88
N ALA A 127 0.65 7.98 -6.77
CA ALA A 127 1.85 8.79 -6.94
C ALA A 127 2.23 9.51 -5.63
N LEU A 128 1.28 10.12 -4.92
CA LEU A 128 1.50 10.73 -3.61
C LEU A 128 2.08 9.73 -2.60
N ALA A 129 1.54 8.51 -2.55
CA ALA A 129 2.06 7.47 -1.67
C ALA A 129 3.51 7.10 -2.02
N ARG A 130 3.84 6.98 -3.31
CA ARG A 130 5.21 6.72 -3.80
C ARG A 130 6.16 7.87 -3.42
N GLU A 131 5.81 9.09 -3.77
CA GLU A 131 6.61 10.29 -3.48
C GLU A 131 6.95 10.43 -1.99
N LEU A 132 5.98 10.14 -1.11
CA LEU A 132 6.16 10.15 0.34
C LEU A 132 7.27 9.16 0.80
N HIS A 133 7.36 8.00 0.16
CA HIS A 133 8.38 7.00 0.46
C HIS A 133 9.74 7.36 -0.15
N GLU A 134 9.76 7.83 -1.39
CA GLU A 134 10.96 8.28 -2.08
C GLU A 134 11.62 9.45 -1.34
N ALA A 135 10.83 10.45 -0.92
CA ALA A 135 11.30 11.56 -0.09
C ALA A 135 11.94 11.09 1.22
N ALA A 136 11.44 9.99 1.79
CA ALA A 136 12.02 9.35 2.96
C ALA A 136 13.15 8.35 2.63
N ARG A 137 13.48 8.14 1.36
CA ARG A 137 14.44 7.13 0.89
C ARG A 137 14.09 5.73 1.39
N LEU A 138 12.82 5.36 1.21
CA LEU A 138 12.26 4.05 1.53
C LEU A 138 11.79 3.38 0.25
N GLN A 139 11.95 2.07 0.17
CA GLN A 139 11.46 1.28 -0.95
C GLN A 139 9.94 1.25 -0.97
N PHE A 140 9.38 1.48 -2.17
CA PHE A 140 7.95 1.42 -2.44
C PHE A 140 7.74 0.63 -3.74
N LEU A 141 6.96 -0.44 -3.65
CA LEU A 141 6.58 -1.27 -4.79
C LEU A 141 5.08 -1.15 -5.03
N GLU A 142 4.70 -0.64 -6.19
CA GLU A 142 3.31 -0.63 -6.65
C GLU A 142 3.00 -1.95 -7.34
N VAL A 143 2.05 -2.70 -6.78
CA VAL A 143 1.59 -3.98 -7.32
C VAL A 143 0.22 -3.81 -7.92
N TYR A 144 0.09 -3.98 -9.23
CA TYR A 144 -1.20 -3.99 -9.89
C TYR A 144 -1.77 -5.41 -9.93
N VAL A 145 -2.91 -5.59 -9.25
CA VAL A 145 -3.67 -6.84 -9.31
C VAL A 145 -4.70 -6.71 -10.43
N ASP A 146 -4.26 -7.05 -11.63
CA ASP A 146 -5.05 -7.02 -12.86
C ASP A 146 -6.04 -8.17 -12.88
N THR A 147 -7.31 -7.82 -12.81
CA THR A 147 -8.43 -8.78 -12.90
C THR A 147 -9.53 -8.12 -13.72
N PRO A 148 -9.98 -8.77 -14.79
CA PRO A 148 -11.08 -8.26 -15.62
C PRO A 148 -12.32 -7.92 -14.76
N LEU A 149 -13.02 -6.85 -15.14
CA LEU A 149 -14.19 -6.37 -14.40
C LEU A 149 -15.26 -7.46 -14.25
N GLU A 150 -15.50 -8.22 -15.32
CA GLU A 150 -16.50 -9.31 -15.34
C GLU A 150 -16.17 -10.40 -14.31
N VAL A 151 -14.87 -10.68 -14.12
CA VAL A 151 -14.42 -11.65 -13.11
C VAL A 151 -14.59 -11.08 -11.71
N CYS A 152 -14.29 -9.79 -11.52
CA CYS A 152 -14.53 -9.12 -10.24
C CYS A 152 -16.02 -9.10 -9.87
N GLU A 153 -16.90 -8.79 -10.84
CA GLU A 153 -18.36 -8.81 -10.66
C GLU A 153 -18.89 -10.22 -10.38
N ALA A 154 -18.38 -11.24 -11.07
CA ALA A 154 -18.78 -12.62 -10.83
C ALA A 154 -18.38 -13.13 -9.44
N ARG A 155 -17.26 -12.65 -8.91
CA ARG A 155 -16.80 -12.99 -7.56
C ARG A 155 -17.64 -12.32 -6.47
N ASP A 156 -17.86 -11.04 -6.56
CA ASP A 156 -18.63 -10.13 -5.67
C ASP A 156 -18.96 -10.66 -4.25
N PRO A 157 -17.98 -11.07 -3.45
CA PRO A 157 -18.22 -11.77 -2.17
C PRO A 157 -19.02 -10.94 -1.15
N LYS A 158 -19.07 -9.62 -1.35
CA LYS A 158 -19.76 -8.66 -0.47
C LYS A 158 -21.05 -8.12 -1.08
N GLY A 159 -21.42 -8.53 -2.29
CA GLY A 159 -22.59 -8.03 -3.02
C GLY A 159 -22.52 -6.54 -3.39
N LEU A 160 -21.30 -5.97 -3.45
CA LEU A 160 -21.11 -4.54 -3.72
C LEU A 160 -21.36 -4.19 -5.19
N TYR A 161 -20.96 -5.04 -6.13
CA TYR A 161 -21.25 -4.87 -7.55
C TYR A 161 -22.75 -4.97 -7.82
N ALA A 162 -23.41 -5.96 -7.26
CA ALA A 162 -24.86 -6.10 -7.39
C ALA A 162 -25.60 -4.86 -6.87
N ARG A 163 -25.17 -4.30 -5.74
CA ARG A 163 -25.73 -3.06 -5.18
C ARG A 163 -25.44 -1.84 -6.04
N ALA A 164 -24.24 -1.73 -6.59
CA ALA A 164 -23.84 -0.63 -7.47
C ALA A 164 -24.64 -0.66 -8.77
N ARG A 165 -24.77 -1.83 -9.40
CA ARG A 165 -25.59 -2.01 -10.63
C ARG A 165 -27.07 -1.70 -10.38
N ALA A 166 -27.58 -1.98 -9.18
CA ALA A 166 -28.94 -1.63 -8.78
C ALA A 166 -29.11 -0.14 -8.39
N GLY A 167 -28.09 0.71 -8.54
CA GLY A 167 -28.11 2.14 -8.18
C GLY A 167 -28.14 2.41 -6.66
N LYS A 168 -27.91 1.39 -5.83
CA LYS A 168 -27.92 1.50 -4.36
C LYS A 168 -26.58 1.90 -3.76
N LEU A 169 -25.54 1.98 -4.58
CA LEU A 169 -24.20 2.37 -4.18
C LEU A 169 -23.66 3.33 -5.24
N LEU A 170 -23.50 4.60 -4.85
CA LEU A 170 -22.95 5.65 -5.71
C LEU A 170 -21.43 5.61 -5.69
N ASP A 171 -20.81 6.15 -6.73
CA ASP A 171 -19.35 6.30 -6.85
C ASP A 171 -18.54 5.00 -6.63
N PHE A 172 -19.12 3.87 -7.07
CA PHE A 172 -18.46 2.58 -6.95
C PHE A 172 -17.47 2.35 -8.09
N THR A 173 -16.20 2.15 -7.73
CA THR A 173 -15.10 1.96 -8.69
C THR A 173 -15.33 0.74 -9.59
N GLY A 174 -15.24 0.95 -10.90
CA GLY A 174 -15.49 -0.07 -11.92
C GLY A 174 -16.94 -0.12 -12.41
N VAL A 175 -17.90 0.61 -11.78
CA VAL A 175 -19.31 0.68 -12.21
C VAL A 175 -19.71 2.12 -12.50
N SER A 176 -19.70 2.99 -11.49
CA SER A 176 -20.10 4.40 -11.60
C SER A 176 -18.94 5.38 -11.36
N ALA A 177 -17.80 4.88 -10.92
CA ALA A 177 -16.55 5.65 -10.80
C ALA A 177 -15.41 4.93 -11.57
N PRO A 178 -14.49 5.69 -12.19
CA PRO A 178 -13.37 5.11 -12.93
C PRO A 178 -12.35 4.44 -12.01
N TYR A 179 -11.58 3.53 -12.59
CA TYR A 179 -10.33 3.02 -12.08
C TYR A 179 -9.23 3.32 -13.09
N GLU A 180 -8.22 4.06 -12.67
CA GLU A 180 -7.06 4.39 -13.48
C GLU A 180 -5.98 3.32 -13.24
N ALA A 181 -5.89 2.34 -14.13
CA ALA A 181 -4.89 1.28 -14.04
C ALA A 181 -3.46 1.87 -14.09
N PRO A 182 -2.52 1.35 -13.27
CA PRO A 182 -1.12 1.74 -13.39
C PRO A 182 -0.56 1.42 -14.76
N GLU A 183 0.10 2.39 -15.40
CA GLU A 183 0.75 2.18 -16.71
C GLU A 183 2.06 1.41 -16.57
N GLN A 184 2.79 1.64 -15.49
CA GLN A 184 4.09 1.02 -15.21
C GLN A 184 4.17 0.60 -13.74
N PRO A 185 3.41 -0.44 -13.31
CA PRO A 185 3.53 -0.97 -11.96
C PRO A 185 4.89 -1.65 -11.79
N ASP A 186 5.44 -1.65 -10.57
CA ASP A 186 6.67 -2.40 -10.28
C ASP A 186 6.45 -3.91 -10.41
N VAL A 187 5.23 -4.37 -10.10
CA VAL A 187 4.82 -5.77 -10.25
C VAL A 187 3.41 -5.86 -10.82
N LEU A 188 3.24 -6.66 -11.87
CA LEU A 188 1.94 -7.03 -12.42
C LEU A 188 1.60 -8.46 -12.04
N VAL A 189 0.43 -8.68 -11.45
CA VAL A 189 -0.12 -10.01 -11.16
C VAL A 189 -1.52 -10.15 -11.75
N HIS A 190 -1.80 -11.31 -12.34
CA HIS A 190 -3.08 -11.59 -13.01
C HIS A 190 -4.03 -12.32 -12.05
N GLY A 191 -4.83 -11.55 -11.30
CA GLY A 191 -5.69 -12.08 -10.24
C GLY A 191 -6.84 -12.98 -10.72
N ALA A 192 -7.06 -13.11 -12.03
CA ALA A 192 -8.02 -14.06 -12.59
C ALA A 192 -7.43 -15.46 -12.83
N THR A 193 -6.15 -15.55 -13.12
CA THR A 193 -5.49 -16.78 -13.62
C THR A 193 -4.33 -17.25 -12.76
N GLU A 194 -3.77 -16.39 -11.92
CA GLU A 194 -2.66 -16.77 -11.05
C GLU A 194 -3.15 -17.18 -9.67
N GLU A 195 -2.57 -18.25 -9.14
CA GLU A 195 -2.76 -18.64 -7.75
C GLU A 195 -2.13 -17.59 -6.81
N PRO A 196 -2.75 -17.27 -5.68
CA PRO A 196 -2.27 -16.22 -4.76
C PRO A 196 -0.81 -16.41 -4.30
N LEU A 197 -0.38 -17.66 -4.09
CA LEU A 197 1.01 -17.95 -3.71
C LEU A 197 2.00 -17.68 -4.84
N VAL A 198 1.60 -17.86 -6.11
CA VAL A 198 2.44 -17.54 -7.27
C VAL A 198 2.61 -16.03 -7.37
N SER A 199 1.52 -15.27 -7.23
CA SER A 199 1.55 -13.80 -7.18
C SER A 199 2.41 -13.30 -6.01
N ALA A 200 2.25 -13.87 -4.82
CA ALA A 200 3.05 -13.52 -3.65
C ALA A 200 4.56 -13.76 -3.87
N ARG A 201 4.95 -14.86 -4.51
CA ARG A 201 6.35 -15.15 -4.87
C ARG A 201 6.92 -14.11 -5.84
N LYS A 202 6.16 -13.70 -6.86
CA LYS A 202 6.58 -12.63 -7.78
C LYS A 202 6.87 -11.33 -7.04
N ILE A 203 5.97 -10.94 -6.14
CA ILE A 203 6.13 -9.72 -5.34
C ILE A 203 7.35 -9.84 -4.43
N ARG A 204 7.56 -11.01 -3.80
CA ARG A 204 8.71 -11.26 -2.94
C ARG A 204 10.03 -11.12 -3.69
N VAL A 205 10.15 -11.67 -4.89
CA VAL A 205 11.36 -11.54 -5.73
C VAL A 205 11.61 -10.06 -6.06
N ALA A 206 10.60 -9.32 -6.50
CA ALA A 206 10.73 -7.89 -6.77
C ALA A 206 11.16 -7.09 -5.53
N LEU A 207 10.68 -7.47 -4.35
CA LEU A 207 11.08 -6.85 -3.08
C LEU A 207 12.54 -7.13 -2.75
N GLU A 208 13.04 -8.34 -2.98
CA GLU A 208 14.45 -8.69 -2.80
C GLU A 208 15.36 -7.91 -3.76
N ASP A 209 14.97 -7.79 -5.02
CA ASP A 209 15.69 -7.01 -6.03
C ASP A 209 15.76 -5.53 -5.66
N ALA A 210 14.66 -4.96 -5.16
CA ALA A 210 14.60 -3.58 -4.69
C ALA A 210 15.50 -3.30 -3.46
N TRP A 211 15.80 -4.32 -2.66
CA TRP A 211 16.71 -4.18 -1.52
C TRP A 211 18.19 -4.24 -1.91
N VAL A 212 18.50 -4.77 -3.07
CA VAL A 212 19.88 -4.91 -3.56
C VAL A 212 20.30 -3.71 -4.43
N SER A 213 19.30 -3.04 -5.07
CA SER A 213 19.50 -1.82 -5.88
C SER A 213 19.85 -0.62 -4.99
#